data_59ed07a3953ddd60d779301ab0f46c74
#
_entry.id   59ed07a3953ddd60d779301ab0f46c74
#
_cell.length_a   1.000
_cell.length_b   1.000
_cell.length_c   1.000
_cell.angle_alpha   90.00
_cell.angle_beta   90.00
_cell.angle_gamma   90.00
#
_symmetry.space_group_name_H-M   'P 1'
#
loop_
_entity.id
_entity.type
_entity.pdbx_description
1 polymer ?
#
loop_
_entity_poly.entity_id
_entity_poly.type
_entity_poly.pdbx_seq_one_letter_code
_entity_poly.pdbx_strand_id
1 'polypeptide(L)'
;LITSRYLLPYGWLPSLLLGAMYGSHTLMTYPIVSRYGVQKNVAVNITVGATMWAIILSLIVLAIVEGWSRSAQSITEYAIQLSLVAVFLLSVLWLFPRFARMFFKRYRDPISEFMVVMLMLVGSALLADLAGLEGILGAFLGGVSLNRLLPNRSPLMGRINFVGNSIFVPLFLISVGLMIDIHAFWSGWTTLTIAVVMIT
;
A
#
# COMPACT_ATOMS: atom_id res chain seq x y z
N LEU A 1 11.31 -14.20 -8.83
CA LEU A 1 11.93 -14.97 -7.73
C LEU A 1 12.94 -15.98 -8.28
N ILE A 2 12.56 -16.84 -9.23
CA ILE A 2 13.47 -17.82 -9.87
C ILE A 2 14.56 -17.10 -10.64
N THR A 3 14.23 -16.15 -11.49
CA THR A 3 15.17 -15.35 -12.27
C THR A 3 16.18 -14.58 -11.40
N SER A 4 15.71 -13.94 -10.33
CA SER A 4 16.60 -13.21 -9.41
C SER A 4 17.53 -14.13 -8.62
N ARG A 5 17.11 -15.36 -8.34
CA ARG A 5 17.93 -16.35 -7.61
C ARG A 5 18.99 -17.00 -8.49
N TYR A 6 18.68 -17.30 -9.76
CA TYR A 6 19.57 -18.05 -10.65
C TYR A 6 20.42 -17.17 -11.58
N LEU A 7 19.91 -16.00 -11.98
CA LEU A 7 20.61 -15.06 -12.85
C LEU A 7 21.40 -14.00 -12.08
N LEU A 8 20.99 -13.70 -10.85
CA LEU A 8 21.62 -12.72 -9.99
C LEU A 8 22.13 -13.42 -8.72
N PRO A 9 23.35 -13.13 -8.24
CA PRO A 9 23.94 -13.77 -7.05
C PRO A 9 23.30 -13.29 -5.75
N TYR A 10 21.96 -13.15 -5.72
CA TYR A 10 21.25 -12.66 -4.55
C TYR A 10 20.82 -13.80 -3.63
N GLY A 11 20.86 -13.53 -2.32
CA GLY A 11 20.28 -14.40 -1.30
C GLY A 11 18.75 -14.53 -1.42
N TRP A 12 18.15 -15.41 -0.63
CA TRP A 12 16.69 -15.64 -0.62
C TRP A 12 15.87 -14.39 -0.27
N LEU A 13 16.32 -13.57 0.70
CA LEU A 13 15.63 -12.36 1.12
C LEU A 13 15.53 -11.31 0.00
N PRO A 14 16.62 -10.86 -0.63
CA PRO A 14 16.54 -9.92 -1.75
C PRO A 14 15.74 -10.47 -2.93
N SER A 15 15.81 -11.78 -3.20
CA SER A 15 15.02 -12.41 -4.26
C SER A 15 13.51 -12.39 -3.97
N LEU A 16 13.11 -12.56 -2.71
CA LEU A 16 11.74 -12.43 -2.26
C LEU A 16 11.23 -11.00 -2.39
N LEU A 17 12.03 -10.01 -2.00
CA LEU A 17 11.71 -8.59 -2.14
C LEU A 17 11.51 -8.19 -3.60
N LEU A 18 12.43 -8.60 -4.49
CA LEU A 18 12.28 -8.38 -5.92
C LEU A 18 11.01 -9.03 -6.48
N GLY A 19 10.70 -10.27 -6.07
CA GLY A 19 9.47 -10.95 -6.46
C GLY A 19 8.20 -10.23 -5.99
N ALA A 20 8.21 -9.70 -4.77
CA ALA A 20 7.10 -8.92 -4.21
C ALA A 20 6.91 -7.58 -4.95
N MET A 21 8.01 -6.91 -5.31
CA MET A 21 8.00 -5.66 -6.05
C MET A 21 7.29 -5.78 -7.41
N TYR A 22 7.45 -6.91 -8.11
CA TYR A 22 6.75 -7.18 -9.37
C TYR A 22 5.24 -7.41 -9.23
N GLY A 23 4.75 -7.72 -8.04
CA GLY A 23 3.32 -7.89 -7.79
C GLY A 23 2.51 -6.59 -7.78
N SER A 24 3.16 -5.43 -7.80
CA SER A 24 2.54 -4.13 -7.52
C SER A 24 2.47 -3.21 -8.76
N HIS A 25 1.66 -3.57 -9.78
CA HIS A 25 1.54 -2.77 -11.02
C HIS A 25 0.24 -1.95 -11.13
N THR A 26 -0.63 -1.96 -10.14
CA THR A 26 -2.02 -1.48 -10.27
C THR A 26 -2.15 0.04 -10.31
N LEU A 27 -1.22 0.80 -9.72
CA LEU A 27 -1.32 2.25 -9.61
C LEU A 27 -1.35 2.97 -10.96
N MET A 28 -0.72 2.41 -12.00
CA MET A 28 -0.70 3.02 -13.35
C MET A 28 -1.87 2.58 -14.21
N THR A 29 -2.36 1.35 -14.04
CA THR A 29 -3.34 0.76 -14.95
C THR A 29 -4.77 1.23 -14.65
N TYR A 30 -5.12 1.39 -13.38
CA TYR A 30 -6.48 1.76 -12.97
C TYR A 30 -6.96 3.13 -13.50
N PRO A 31 -6.16 4.22 -13.45
CA PRO A 31 -6.55 5.50 -14.04
C PRO A 31 -6.82 5.43 -15.53
N ILE A 32 -6.06 4.61 -16.26
CA ILE A 32 -6.22 4.41 -17.72
C ILE A 32 -7.56 3.73 -18.00
N VAL A 33 -7.82 2.61 -17.34
CA VAL A 33 -9.08 1.86 -17.44
C VAL A 33 -10.29 2.72 -17.07
N SER A 34 -10.14 3.58 -16.06
CA SER A 34 -11.15 4.52 -15.62
C SER A 34 -11.48 5.56 -16.70
N ARG A 35 -10.47 6.08 -17.38
CA ARG A 35 -10.65 7.06 -18.48
C ARG A 35 -11.39 6.47 -19.68
N TYR A 36 -11.17 5.20 -20.01
CA TYR A 36 -11.87 4.52 -21.11
C TYR A 36 -13.27 4.03 -20.76
N GLY A 37 -13.72 4.22 -19.52
CA GLY A 37 -15.08 3.85 -19.07
C GLY A 37 -15.36 2.35 -19.06
N VAL A 38 -14.34 1.50 -19.21
CA VAL A 38 -14.46 0.03 -19.28
C VAL A 38 -14.44 -0.65 -17.90
N GLN A 39 -14.59 0.10 -16.83
CA GLN A 39 -14.61 -0.38 -15.43
C GLN A 39 -15.70 -1.42 -15.15
N LYS A 40 -16.79 -1.43 -15.96
CA LYS A 40 -17.89 -2.37 -15.81
C LYS A 40 -17.63 -3.74 -16.44
N ASN A 41 -16.53 -3.90 -17.18
CA ASN A 41 -16.17 -5.16 -17.79
C ASN A 41 -15.74 -6.16 -16.70
N VAL A 42 -16.29 -7.37 -16.76
CA VAL A 42 -16.00 -8.44 -15.78
C VAL A 42 -14.50 -8.76 -15.73
N ALA A 43 -13.84 -8.84 -16.89
CA ALA A 43 -12.41 -9.10 -16.97
C ALA A 43 -11.59 -8.01 -16.25
N VAL A 44 -11.97 -6.73 -16.41
CA VAL A 44 -11.33 -5.60 -15.74
C VAL A 44 -11.50 -5.70 -14.22
N ASN A 45 -12.71 -6.01 -13.75
CA ASN A 45 -12.98 -6.15 -12.31
C ASN A 45 -12.20 -7.30 -11.68
N ILE A 46 -12.09 -8.44 -12.37
CA ILE A 46 -11.29 -9.58 -11.92
C ILE A 46 -9.82 -9.19 -11.85
N THR A 47 -9.30 -8.53 -12.89
CA THR A 47 -7.88 -8.12 -12.94
C THR A 47 -7.57 -7.12 -11.82
N VAL A 48 -8.42 -6.11 -11.62
CA VAL A 48 -8.25 -5.13 -10.53
C VAL A 48 -8.33 -5.82 -9.16
N GLY A 49 -9.27 -6.75 -8.97
CA GLY A 49 -9.35 -7.53 -7.74
C GLY A 49 -8.11 -8.39 -7.50
N ALA A 50 -7.62 -9.08 -8.53
CA ALA A 50 -6.40 -9.90 -8.44
C ALA A 50 -5.16 -9.06 -8.10
N THR A 51 -5.02 -7.88 -8.71
CA THR A 51 -3.90 -6.97 -8.40
C THR A 51 -3.99 -6.39 -6.99
N MET A 52 -5.19 -6.13 -6.46
CA MET A 52 -5.35 -5.75 -5.05
C MET A 52 -4.85 -6.86 -4.10
N TRP A 53 -5.17 -8.11 -4.38
CA TRP A 53 -4.66 -9.24 -3.61
C TRP A 53 -3.14 -9.38 -3.74
N ALA A 54 -2.59 -9.17 -4.94
CA ALA A 54 -1.14 -9.19 -5.16
C ALA A 54 -0.42 -8.11 -4.32
N ILE A 55 -0.98 -6.90 -4.25
CA ILE A 55 -0.45 -5.82 -3.41
C ILE A 55 -0.46 -6.20 -1.93
N ILE A 56 -1.58 -6.74 -1.42
CA ILE A 56 -1.69 -7.18 -0.03
C ILE A 56 -0.62 -8.23 0.28
N LEU A 57 -0.48 -9.24 -0.58
CA LEU A 57 0.53 -10.27 -0.40
C LEU A 57 1.96 -9.71 -0.45
N SER A 58 2.24 -8.79 -1.37
CA SER A 58 3.54 -8.11 -1.47
C SER A 58 3.86 -7.32 -0.20
N LEU A 59 2.90 -6.60 0.35
CA LEU A 59 3.07 -5.84 1.60
C LEU A 59 3.27 -6.78 2.81
N ILE A 60 2.58 -7.92 2.85
CA ILE A 60 2.80 -8.92 3.89
C ILE A 60 4.22 -9.51 3.80
N VAL A 61 4.67 -9.85 2.58
CA VAL A 61 6.04 -10.33 2.35
C VAL A 61 7.05 -9.29 2.79
N LEU A 62 6.85 -8.03 2.43
CA LEU A 62 7.71 -6.92 2.84
C LEU A 62 7.78 -6.82 4.37
N ALA A 63 6.63 -6.84 5.05
CA ALA A 63 6.57 -6.77 6.51
C ALA A 63 7.29 -7.94 7.20
N ILE A 64 7.18 -9.17 6.64
CA ILE A 64 7.88 -10.35 7.16
C ILE A 64 9.40 -10.20 6.97
N VAL A 65 9.85 -9.76 5.80
CA VAL A 65 11.28 -9.58 5.50
C VAL A 65 11.89 -8.48 6.35
N GLU A 66 11.18 -7.38 6.55
CA GLU A 66 11.61 -6.29 7.40
C GLU A 66 11.69 -6.73 8.87
N GLY A 67 10.70 -7.45 9.37
CA GLY A 67 10.72 -8.06 10.69
C GLY A 67 11.90 -9.03 10.87
N TRP A 68 12.23 -9.82 9.85
CA TRP A 68 13.35 -10.77 9.90
C TRP A 68 14.71 -10.07 9.87
N SER A 69 14.86 -8.98 9.13
CA SER A 69 16.13 -8.24 9.07
C SER A 69 16.45 -7.47 10.38
N ARG A 70 15.43 -7.20 11.19
CA ARG A 70 15.60 -6.63 12.54
C ARG A 70 15.96 -7.66 13.61
N SER A 71 16.24 -8.90 13.25
CA SER A 71 16.30 -10.10 14.12
C SER A 71 17.53 -10.25 15.02
N ALA A 72 17.89 -9.20 15.78
CA ALA A 72 18.68 -9.36 17.01
C ALA A 72 17.83 -9.17 18.27
N GLN A 73 16.49 -9.32 18.16
CA GLN A 73 15.56 -9.01 19.25
C GLN A 73 15.33 -10.22 20.16
N SER A 74 15.16 -9.96 21.44
CA SER A 74 14.77 -10.98 22.42
C SER A 74 13.34 -11.47 22.18
N ILE A 75 12.99 -12.66 22.68
CA ILE A 75 11.63 -13.22 22.57
C ILE A 75 10.56 -12.25 23.10
N THR A 76 10.90 -11.47 24.11
CA THR A 76 10.02 -10.45 24.70
C THR A 76 9.72 -9.31 23.71
N GLU A 77 10.69 -8.86 22.95
CA GLU A 77 10.51 -7.80 21.92
C GLU A 77 9.62 -8.28 20.79
N TYR A 78 9.78 -9.53 20.34
CA TYR A 78 8.87 -10.14 19.36
C TYR A 78 7.42 -10.22 19.88
N ALA A 79 7.23 -10.60 21.14
CA ALA A 79 5.89 -10.67 21.74
C ALA A 79 5.24 -9.28 21.81
N ILE A 80 6.01 -8.25 22.17
CA ILE A 80 5.54 -6.86 22.19
C ILE A 80 5.17 -6.40 20.77
N GLN A 81 6.03 -6.61 19.79
CA GLN A 81 5.76 -6.23 18.41
C GLN A 81 4.51 -6.93 17.85
N LEU A 82 4.37 -8.23 18.08
CA LEU A 82 3.20 -9.00 17.67
C LEU A 82 1.92 -8.46 18.34
N SER A 83 1.98 -8.09 19.60
CA SER A 83 0.85 -7.48 20.31
C SER A 83 0.47 -6.11 19.75
N LEU A 84 1.45 -5.28 19.38
CA LEU A 84 1.22 -3.97 18.75
C LEU A 84 0.56 -4.13 17.37
N VAL A 85 1.03 -5.08 16.56
CA VAL A 85 0.42 -5.41 15.27
C VAL A 85 -1.01 -5.91 15.45
N ALA A 86 -1.28 -6.76 16.43
CA ALA A 86 -2.62 -7.25 16.72
C ALA A 86 -3.56 -6.09 17.15
N VAL A 87 -3.10 -5.21 18.04
CA VAL A 87 -3.84 -4.01 18.47
C VAL A 87 -4.10 -3.08 17.28
N PHE A 88 -3.11 -2.86 16.42
CA PHE A 88 -3.25 -2.08 15.20
C PHE A 88 -4.34 -2.67 14.29
N LEU A 89 -4.27 -3.95 13.97
CA LEU A 89 -5.25 -4.61 13.10
C LEU A 89 -6.67 -4.56 13.70
N LEU A 90 -6.81 -4.82 14.99
CA LEU A 90 -8.09 -4.72 15.68
C LEU A 90 -8.64 -3.29 15.65
N SER A 91 -7.80 -2.28 15.88
CA SER A 91 -8.23 -0.87 15.86
C SER A 91 -8.66 -0.45 14.45
N VAL A 92 -7.88 -0.75 13.43
CA VAL A 92 -8.17 -0.32 12.06
C VAL A 92 -9.35 -1.09 11.45
N LEU A 93 -9.43 -2.40 11.64
CA LEU A 93 -10.49 -3.20 11.01
C LEU A 93 -11.82 -3.17 11.76
N TRP A 94 -11.80 -2.93 13.07
CA TRP A 94 -13.00 -3.01 13.90
C TRP A 94 -13.41 -1.66 14.50
N LEU A 95 -12.48 -0.90 15.07
CA LEU A 95 -12.78 0.36 15.74
C LEU A 95 -13.04 1.48 14.71
N PHE A 96 -12.24 1.61 13.66
CA PHE A 96 -12.38 2.65 12.63
C PHE A 96 -13.71 2.62 11.92
N PRO A 97 -14.22 1.48 11.39
CA PRO A 97 -15.53 1.45 10.76
C PRO A 97 -16.68 1.77 11.72
N ARG A 98 -16.55 1.39 12.99
CA ARG A 98 -17.55 1.71 14.01
C ARG A 98 -17.58 3.21 14.29
N PHE A 99 -16.43 3.81 14.51
CA PHE A 99 -16.31 5.25 14.75
C PHE A 99 -16.79 6.06 13.56
N ALA A 100 -16.37 5.73 12.33
CA ALA A 100 -16.81 6.38 11.10
C ALA A 100 -18.33 6.28 10.94
N ARG A 101 -18.90 5.10 11.18
CA ARG A 101 -20.36 4.89 11.10
C ARG A 101 -21.13 5.73 12.11
N MET A 102 -20.62 5.81 13.35
CA MET A 102 -21.22 6.63 14.41
C MET A 102 -21.13 8.11 14.03
N PHE A 103 -19.98 8.56 13.54
CA PHE A 103 -19.75 9.94 13.13
C PHE A 103 -20.65 10.34 11.96
N PHE A 104 -20.71 9.55 10.87
CA PHE A 104 -21.53 9.83 9.68
C PHE A 104 -23.05 9.80 9.97
N LYS A 105 -23.47 9.08 11.00
CA LYS A 105 -24.87 9.14 11.47
C LYS A 105 -25.18 10.44 12.19
N ARG A 106 -24.22 10.98 12.93
CA ARG A 106 -24.40 12.18 13.77
C ARG A 106 -24.19 13.47 12.99
N TYR A 107 -23.19 13.49 12.13
CA TYR A 107 -22.80 14.66 11.34
C TYR A 107 -22.91 14.31 9.87
N ARG A 108 -23.86 14.97 9.18
CA ARG A 108 -24.09 14.79 7.73
C ARG A 108 -23.48 15.91 6.88
N ASP A 109 -22.45 16.57 7.41
CA ASP A 109 -21.73 17.58 6.67
C ASP A 109 -20.64 16.95 5.80
N PRO A 110 -20.69 17.14 4.47
CA PRO A 110 -19.73 16.53 3.54
C PRO A 110 -18.27 16.94 3.77
N ILE A 111 -18.01 18.10 4.40
CA ILE A 111 -16.64 18.55 4.71
C ILE A 111 -16.13 17.78 5.92
N SER A 112 -16.94 17.69 6.97
CA SER A 112 -16.60 16.96 8.19
C SER A 112 -16.40 15.46 7.91
N GLU A 113 -17.24 14.86 7.07
CA GLU A 113 -17.07 13.46 6.63
C GLU A 113 -15.73 13.24 5.90
N PHE A 114 -15.37 14.16 4.98
CA PHE A 114 -14.09 14.11 4.28
C PHE A 114 -12.90 14.23 5.23
N MET A 115 -12.95 15.19 6.17
CA MET A 115 -11.88 15.38 7.16
C MET A 115 -11.68 14.14 8.05
N VAL A 116 -12.76 13.52 8.49
CA VAL A 116 -12.68 12.29 9.30
C VAL A 116 -12.08 11.13 8.51
N VAL A 117 -12.44 10.96 7.24
CA VAL A 117 -11.83 9.94 6.40
C VAL A 117 -10.32 10.19 6.24
N MET A 118 -9.92 11.43 5.95
CA MET A 118 -8.49 11.78 5.85
C MET A 118 -7.75 11.55 7.17
N LEU A 119 -8.33 11.98 8.29
CA LEU A 119 -7.77 11.75 9.62
C LEU A 119 -7.58 10.25 9.92
N MET A 120 -8.55 9.42 9.53
CA MET A 120 -8.47 7.97 9.72
C MET A 120 -7.40 7.34 8.83
N LEU A 121 -7.25 7.79 7.57
CA LEU A 121 -6.20 7.29 6.69
C LEU A 121 -4.80 7.64 7.22
N VAL A 122 -4.58 8.89 7.60
CA VAL A 122 -3.30 9.31 8.20
C VAL A 122 -3.09 8.65 9.56
N GLY A 123 -4.14 8.57 10.37
CA GLY A 123 -4.09 7.91 11.68
C GLY A 123 -3.76 6.42 11.58
N SER A 124 -4.31 5.71 10.57
CA SER A 124 -3.95 4.30 10.34
C SER A 124 -2.51 4.12 9.87
N ALA A 125 -1.98 5.07 9.06
CA ALA A 125 -0.58 5.06 8.67
C ALA A 125 0.34 5.24 9.89
N LEU A 126 0.05 6.21 10.75
CA LEU A 126 0.81 6.44 11.99
C LEU A 126 0.73 5.26 12.96
N LEU A 127 -0.45 4.65 13.11
CA LEU A 127 -0.60 3.46 13.97
C LEU A 127 0.18 2.25 13.44
N ALA A 128 0.26 2.09 12.11
CA ALA A 128 1.08 1.05 11.51
C ALA A 128 2.57 1.28 11.78
N ASP A 129 3.03 2.52 11.62
CA ASP A 129 4.41 2.91 11.87
C ASP A 129 4.82 2.66 13.33
N LEU A 130 3.95 3.02 14.27
CA LEU A 130 4.13 2.72 15.71
C LEU A 130 4.14 1.20 16.01
N ALA A 131 3.44 0.41 15.21
CA ALA A 131 3.46 -1.05 15.31
C ALA A 131 4.68 -1.69 14.62
N GLY A 132 5.58 -0.88 14.03
CA GLY A 132 6.75 -1.35 13.29
C GLY A 132 6.42 -1.88 11.89
N LEU A 133 5.28 -1.49 11.33
CA LEU A 133 4.86 -1.77 9.95
C LEU A 133 5.05 -0.50 9.11
N GLU A 134 5.14 -0.66 7.79
CA GLU A 134 5.15 0.51 6.91
C GLU A 134 3.83 1.29 6.94
N GLY A 135 3.91 2.63 7.00
CA GLY A 135 2.74 3.51 7.00
C GLY A 135 1.85 3.35 5.77
N ILE A 136 2.42 2.95 4.61
CA ILE A 136 1.68 2.66 3.38
C ILE A 136 0.66 1.52 3.61
N LEU A 137 1.10 0.44 4.29
CA LEU A 137 0.23 -0.68 4.65
C LEU A 137 -0.89 -0.22 5.60
N GLY A 138 -0.56 0.65 6.54
CA GLY A 138 -1.53 1.23 7.46
C GLY A 138 -2.60 2.04 6.73
N ALA A 139 -2.21 2.98 5.87
CA ALA A 139 -3.14 3.77 5.08
C ALA A 139 -4.03 2.90 4.19
N PHE A 140 -3.45 1.87 3.55
CA PHE A 140 -4.18 0.91 2.73
C PHE A 140 -5.25 0.16 3.53
N LEU A 141 -4.90 -0.41 4.67
CA LEU A 141 -5.84 -1.11 5.55
C LEU A 141 -6.92 -0.16 6.10
N GLY A 142 -6.56 1.08 6.42
CA GLY A 142 -7.50 2.14 6.77
C GLY A 142 -8.53 2.38 5.67
N GLY A 143 -8.08 2.53 4.43
CA GLY A 143 -8.96 2.68 3.26
C GLY A 143 -9.86 1.48 3.04
N VAL A 144 -9.33 0.27 3.11
CA VAL A 144 -10.12 -0.98 2.97
C VAL A 144 -11.17 -1.09 4.07
N SER A 145 -10.84 -0.74 5.31
CA SER A 145 -11.77 -0.79 6.43
C SER A 145 -12.96 0.16 6.26
N LEU A 146 -12.74 1.32 5.65
CA LEU A 146 -13.76 2.34 5.39
C LEU A 146 -14.53 2.10 4.09
N ASN A 147 -14.04 1.27 3.17
CA ASN A 147 -14.62 1.07 1.84
C ASN A 147 -16.11 0.69 1.86
N ARG A 148 -16.55 -0.09 2.84
CA ARG A 148 -17.97 -0.48 3.00
C ARG A 148 -18.90 0.69 3.40
N LEU A 149 -18.33 1.77 3.93
CA LEU A 149 -19.07 2.95 4.39
C LEU A 149 -19.15 4.04 3.34
N LEU A 150 -18.32 3.95 2.29
CA LEU A 150 -18.15 4.95 1.25
C LEU A 150 -18.68 4.43 -0.09
N PRO A 151 -19.95 4.70 -0.43
CA PRO A 151 -20.49 4.31 -1.74
C PRO A 151 -19.72 4.98 -2.88
N ASN A 152 -19.37 4.21 -3.91
CA ASN A 152 -18.56 4.67 -5.06
C ASN A 152 -19.13 5.88 -5.81
N ARG A 153 -20.43 6.14 -5.68
CA ARG A 153 -21.12 7.28 -6.31
C ARG A 153 -21.45 8.42 -5.34
N SER A 154 -20.90 8.39 -4.12
CA SER A 154 -21.14 9.47 -3.16
C SER A 154 -20.34 10.73 -3.52
N PRO A 155 -20.84 11.94 -3.20
CA PRO A 155 -20.09 13.19 -3.33
C PRO A 155 -18.77 13.15 -2.56
N LEU A 156 -18.73 12.43 -1.44
CA LEU A 156 -17.55 12.22 -0.61
C LEU A 156 -16.46 11.46 -1.39
N MET A 157 -16.83 10.38 -2.10
CA MET A 157 -15.89 9.63 -2.93
C MET A 157 -15.31 10.50 -4.06
N GLY A 158 -16.12 11.39 -4.65
CA GLY A 158 -15.64 12.35 -5.64
C GLY A 158 -14.55 13.28 -5.08
N ARG A 159 -14.72 13.76 -3.85
CA ARG A 159 -13.71 14.60 -3.16
C ARG A 159 -12.44 13.84 -2.84
N ILE A 160 -12.57 12.60 -2.32
CA ILE A 160 -11.42 11.72 -2.05
C ILE A 160 -10.63 11.46 -3.33
N ASN A 161 -11.30 11.13 -4.43
CA ASN A 161 -10.67 10.92 -5.72
C ASN A 161 -10.00 12.18 -6.26
N PHE A 162 -10.63 13.36 -6.09
CA PHE A 162 -10.06 14.62 -6.51
C PHE A 162 -8.75 14.91 -5.76
N VAL A 163 -8.76 14.86 -4.43
CA VAL A 163 -7.56 15.12 -3.62
C VAL A 163 -6.50 14.07 -3.86
N GLY A 164 -6.89 12.79 -3.96
CA GLY A 164 -5.99 11.69 -4.27
C GLY A 164 -5.25 11.92 -5.59
N ASN A 165 -5.98 12.17 -6.66
CA ASN A 165 -5.39 12.31 -8.00
C ASN A 165 -4.70 13.65 -8.23
N SER A 166 -5.16 14.75 -7.59
CA SER A 166 -4.62 16.08 -7.82
C SER A 166 -3.45 16.43 -6.91
N ILE A 167 -3.37 15.82 -5.72
CA ILE A 167 -2.37 16.16 -4.71
C ILE A 167 -1.51 14.95 -4.36
N PHE A 168 -2.11 13.88 -3.85
CA PHE A 168 -1.33 12.76 -3.31
C PHE A 168 -0.57 11.97 -4.38
N VAL A 169 -1.19 11.69 -5.52
CA VAL A 169 -0.52 10.93 -6.60
C VAL A 169 0.65 11.72 -7.20
N PRO A 170 0.53 13.02 -7.56
CA PRO A 170 1.68 13.81 -8.01
C PRO A 170 2.78 13.94 -6.97
N LEU A 171 2.45 14.20 -5.70
CA LEU A 171 3.44 14.30 -4.62
C LEU A 171 4.16 12.97 -4.40
N PHE A 172 3.44 11.85 -4.45
CA PHE A 172 4.03 10.52 -4.37
C PHE A 172 5.01 10.27 -5.52
N LEU A 173 4.63 10.58 -6.76
CA LEU A 173 5.51 10.39 -7.93
C LEU A 173 6.77 11.26 -7.85
N ILE A 174 6.63 12.52 -7.41
CA ILE A 174 7.77 13.41 -7.19
C ILE A 174 8.68 12.85 -6.09
N SER A 175 8.11 12.43 -4.96
CA SER A 175 8.86 11.86 -3.85
C SER A 175 9.64 10.62 -4.27
N VAL A 176 9.00 9.69 -4.97
CA VAL A 176 9.67 8.49 -5.51
C VAL A 176 10.75 8.87 -6.51
N GLY A 177 10.48 9.84 -7.40
CA GLY A 177 11.46 10.32 -8.36
C GLY A 177 12.71 10.93 -7.70
N LEU A 178 12.54 11.64 -6.59
CA LEU A 178 13.66 12.20 -5.81
C LEU A 178 14.50 11.13 -5.08
N MET A 179 13.92 9.97 -4.79
CA MET A 179 14.63 8.85 -4.16
C MET A 179 15.48 8.05 -5.15
N ILE A 180 15.27 8.24 -6.47
CA ILE A 180 16.05 7.53 -7.50
C ILE A 180 17.45 8.14 -7.59
N ASP A 181 18.45 7.36 -7.26
CA ASP A 181 19.85 7.74 -7.47
C ASP A 181 20.23 7.54 -8.95
N ILE A 182 20.28 8.66 -9.68
CA ILE A 182 20.63 8.67 -11.11
C ILE A 182 22.07 8.14 -11.33
N HIS A 183 22.97 8.33 -10.36
CA HIS A 183 24.35 7.82 -10.47
C HIS A 183 24.40 6.30 -10.42
N ALA A 184 23.43 5.64 -9.77
CA ALA A 184 23.36 4.19 -9.75
C ALA A 184 23.20 3.57 -11.15
N PHE A 185 22.63 4.29 -12.12
CA PHE A 185 22.48 3.81 -13.49
C PHE A 185 23.83 3.77 -14.26
N TRP A 186 24.80 4.59 -13.85
CA TRP A 186 26.11 4.67 -14.52
C TRP A 186 27.20 3.88 -13.78
N SER A 187 26.91 3.37 -12.60
CA SER A 187 27.92 2.80 -11.69
C SER A 187 28.27 1.32 -11.94
N GLY A 188 27.77 0.66 -12.99
CA GLY A 188 28.26 -0.67 -13.32
C GLY A 188 27.37 -1.55 -14.19
N TRP A 189 27.99 -2.52 -14.86
CA TRP A 189 27.34 -3.53 -15.70
C TRP A 189 26.30 -4.37 -14.94
N THR A 190 26.48 -4.57 -13.65
CA THR A 190 25.52 -5.29 -12.78
C THR A 190 24.18 -4.56 -12.69
N THR A 191 24.16 -3.25 -12.58
CA THR A 191 22.93 -2.45 -12.52
C THR A 191 22.17 -2.51 -13.85
N LEU A 192 22.89 -2.45 -14.97
CA LEU A 192 22.30 -2.58 -16.31
C LEU A 192 21.75 -4.00 -16.56
N THR A 193 22.46 -5.04 -16.13
CA THR A 193 21.94 -6.43 -16.23
C THR A 193 20.71 -6.63 -15.39
N ILE A 194 20.66 -6.07 -14.18
CA ILE A 194 19.46 -6.11 -13.34
C ILE A 194 18.30 -5.40 -14.04
N ALA A 195 18.52 -4.19 -14.56
CA ALA A 195 17.49 -3.42 -15.26
C ALA A 195 16.94 -4.17 -16.49
N VAL A 196 17.81 -4.77 -17.29
CA VAL A 196 17.41 -5.57 -18.48
C VAL A 196 16.62 -6.82 -18.07
N VAL A 197 17.09 -7.56 -17.05
CA VAL A 197 16.37 -8.75 -16.53
C VAL A 197 15.04 -8.36 -15.89
N MET A 198 14.91 -7.13 -15.42
CA MET A 198 13.65 -6.61 -14.82
C MET A 198 12.63 -6.16 -15.87
N ILE A 199 13.04 -5.83 -17.09
CA ILE A 199 12.16 -5.36 -18.17
C ILE A 199 11.67 -6.52 -19.05
N THR A 200 12.42 -7.62 -19.11
CA THR A 200 12.07 -8.83 -19.90
C THR A 200 11.27 -9.84 -19.08
#